data_e19c3e69fc045c49132837747a6ba938
#
_entry.id   e19c3e69fc045c49132837747a6ba938
#
_cell.length_a   1.000
_cell.length_b   1.000
_cell.length_c   1.000
_cell.angle_alpha   90.00
_cell.angle_beta   90.00
_cell.angle_gamma   90.00
#
_symmetry.space_group_name_H-M   'P 1'
#
loop_
_entity.id
_entity.type
_entity.pdbx_description
1 polymer ?
#
loop_
_entity_poly.entity_id
_entity_poly.type
_entity_poly.pdbx_seq_one_letter_code
_entity_poly.pdbx_strand_id
1 'polypeptide(L)'
;MPVLQLEHGIKDFAMWKAAFDRDPIDRRGLGVQRHRVFRPVDDANYVMVELEFETTDQAEACRAALDELWKSSAAAPALKGDPQTRIVEAVEDMEY
;
A
#
# COMPACT_ATOMS: atom_id res chain seq x y z
N MET A 1 -4.01 15.59 5.64
CA MET A 1 -4.35 14.43 4.78
C MET A 1 -3.70 13.18 5.35
N PRO A 2 -4.49 12.25 5.85
CA PRO A 2 -3.93 11.02 6.38
C PRO A 2 -3.36 10.15 5.26
N VAL A 3 -2.33 9.37 5.62
CA VAL A 3 -1.63 8.49 4.70
C VAL A 3 -1.65 7.09 5.28
N LEU A 4 -2.11 6.12 4.49
CA LEU A 4 -1.95 4.72 4.83
C LEU A 4 -0.60 4.26 4.30
N GLN A 5 0.28 3.90 5.22
CA GLN A 5 1.56 3.31 4.88
C GLN A 5 1.45 1.80 5.00
N LEU A 6 1.90 1.08 3.99
CA LEU A 6 1.96 -0.36 4.03
C LEU A 6 3.30 -0.84 3.49
N GLU A 7 3.78 -1.94 4.02
CA GLU A 7 5.03 -2.50 3.57
C GLU A 7 5.05 -4.01 3.77
N HIS A 8 5.72 -4.70 2.86
CA HIS A 8 5.86 -6.15 2.95
C HIS A 8 6.94 -6.63 1.99
N GLY A 9 7.43 -7.84 2.24
CA GLY A 9 8.28 -8.55 1.30
C GLY A 9 7.49 -8.96 0.08
N ILE A 10 8.18 -9.17 -1.02
CA ILE A 10 7.60 -9.64 -2.28
C ILE A 10 8.51 -10.72 -2.88
N LYS A 11 7.94 -11.59 -3.68
CA LYS A 11 8.70 -12.65 -4.35
C LYS A 11 9.44 -12.11 -5.57
N ASP A 12 8.80 -11.19 -6.28
CA ASP A 12 9.34 -10.58 -7.49
C ASP A 12 8.64 -9.23 -7.71
N PHE A 13 9.43 -8.18 -7.92
CA PHE A 13 8.86 -6.83 -8.05
C PHE A 13 7.95 -6.71 -9.27
N ALA A 14 8.35 -7.24 -10.42
CA ALA A 14 7.53 -7.15 -11.62
C ALA A 14 6.18 -7.84 -11.45
N MET A 15 6.16 -9.00 -10.79
CA MET A 15 4.94 -9.72 -10.48
C MET A 15 4.04 -8.93 -9.54
N TRP A 16 4.61 -8.38 -8.48
CA TRP A 16 3.88 -7.54 -7.52
C TRP A 16 3.31 -6.30 -8.20
N LYS A 17 4.14 -5.62 -9.00
CA LYS A 17 3.72 -4.38 -9.68
C LYS A 17 2.58 -4.64 -10.65
N ALA A 18 2.61 -5.76 -11.37
CA ALA A 18 1.52 -6.14 -12.25
C ALA A 18 0.21 -6.36 -11.47
N ALA A 19 0.30 -7.02 -10.31
CA ALA A 19 -0.87 -7.22 -9.45
C ALA A 19 -1.38 -5.88 -8.88
N PHE A 20 -0.48 -5.01 -8.46
CA PHE A 20 -0.82 -3.68 -7.95
C PHE A 20 -1.53 -2.85 -9.03
N ASP A 21 -1.04 -2.90 -10.27
CA ASP A 21 -1.60 -2.12 -11.37
C ASP A 21 -2.99 -2.62 -11.80
N ARG A 22 -3.33 -3.87 -11.53
CA ARG A 22 -4.70 -4.38 -11.76
C ARG A 22 -5.73 -3.74 -10.83
N ASP A 23 -5.27 -3.10 -9.76
CA ASP A 23 -6.09 -2.32 -8.84
C ASP A 23 -7.28 -3.11 -8.27
N PRO A 24 -7.04 -4.25 -7.62
CA PRO A 24 -8.13 -5.14 -7.19
C PRO A 24 -9.06 -4.52 -6.15
N ILE A 25 -8.63 -3.52 -5.40
CA ILE A 25 -9.46 -2.88 -4.39
C ILE A 25 -10.15 -1.61 -4.89
N ASP A 26 -9.86 -1.18 -6.12
CA ASP A 26 -10.37 0.08 -6.69
C ASP A 26 -9.94 1.27 -5.83
N ARG A 27 -8.67 1.60 -5.90
CA ARG A 27 -8.08 2.66 -5.09
C ARG A 27 -8.83 3.99 -5.21
N ARG A 28 -9.18 4.38 -6.44
CA ARG A 28 -9.91 5.64 -6.64
C ARG A 28 -11.28 5.59 -5.99
N GLY A 29 -11.98 4.48 -6.10
CA GLY A 29 -13.30 4.30 -5.48
C GLY A 29 -13.24 4.35 -3.97
N LEU A 30 -12.13 3.92 -3.37
CA LEU A 30 -11.92 4.00 -1.92
C LEU A 30 -11.45 5.38 -1.44
N GLY A 31 -11.25 6.32 -2.35
CA GLY A 31 -10.87 7.68 -1.99
C GLY A 31 -9.38 7.97 -2.01
N VAL A 32 -8.57 7.07 -2.56
CA VAL A 32 -7.14 7.33 -2.72
C VAL A 32 -6.96 8.48 -3.70
N GLN A 33 -6.31 9.55 -3.25
CA GLN A 33 -6.06 10.73 -4.07
C GLN A 33 -4.71 10.67 -4.75
N ARG A 34 -3.76 9.96 -4.16
CA ARG A 34 -2.41 9.89 -4.64
C ARG A 34 -1.73 8.69 -4.01
N HIS A 35 -0.81 8.06 -4.74
CA HIS A 35 -0.01 7.00 -4.14
C HIS A 35 1.46 7.13 -4.54
N ARG A 36 2.32 6.57 -3.71
CA ARG A 36 3.75 6.47 -3.97
C ARG A 36 4.19 5.06 -3.63
N VAL A 37 5.08 4.53 -4.45
CA VAL A 37 5.66 3.21 -4.23
C VAL A 37 7.17 3.39 -4.05
N PHE A 38 7.68 2.85 -2.96
CA PHE A 38 9.10 2.86 -2.66
C PHE A 38 9.63 1.44 -2.60
N ARG A 39 10.88 1.32 -2.90
CA ARG A 39 11.61 0.07 -2.76
C ARG A 39 12.94 0.40 -2.07
N PRO A 40 13.36 -0.34 -1.03
CA PRO A 40 14.65 -0.08 -0.43
C PRO A 40 15.76 -0.20 -1.48
N VAL A 41 16.74 0.68 -1.43
CA VAL A 41 17.81 0.70 -2.43
C VAL A 41 18.68 -0.56 -2.37
N ASP A 42 18.66 -1.24 -1.23
CA ASP A 42 19.46 -2.45 -0.99
C ASP A 42 18.64 -3.74 -0.93
N ASP A 43 17.33 -3.69 -1.23
CA ASP A 43 16.47 -4.86 -1.21
C ASP A 43 15.38 -4.75 -2.29
N ALA A 44 15.60 -5.42 -3.40
CA ALA A 44 14.65 -5.41 -4.52
C ALA A 44 13.39 -6.26 -4.25
N ASN A 45 13.37 -7.03 -3.16
CA ASN A 45 12.26 -7.93 -2.83
C ASN A 45 11.43 -7.41 -1.66
N TYR A 46 11.33 -6.09 -1.54
CA TYR A 46 10.54 -5.43 -0.52
C TYR A 46 9.91 -4.19 -1.11
N VAL A 47 8.68 -3.87 -0.71
CA VAL A 47 7.99 -2.66 -1.16
C VAL A 47 7.37 -1.91 0.00
N MET A 48 7.33 -0.59 -0.15
CA MET A 48 6.71 0.33 0.79
C MET A 48 5.79 1.24 -0.02
N VAL A 49 4.52 1.32 0.37
CA VAL A 49 3.51 2.05 -0.38
C VAL A 49 2.85 3.08 0.52
N GLU A 50 2.61 4.26 -0.01
CA GLU A 50 1.85 5.32 0.66
C GLU A 50 0.61 5.64 -0.17
N LEU A 51 -0.55 5.63 0.49
CA LEU A 51 -1.83 5.99 -0.11
C LEU A 51 -2.40 7.17 0.66
N GLU A 52 -2.67 8.29 -0.04
CA GLU A 52 -3.18 9.50 0.60
C GLU A 52 -4.68 9.60 0.47
N PHE A 53 -5.33 10.02 1.56
CA PHE A 53 -6.79 10.15 1.65
C PHE A 53 -7.17 11.52 2.21
N GLU A 54 -8.42 11.93 1.99
CA GLU A 54 -8.96 13.12 2.61
C GLU A 54 -9.27 12.91 4.09
N THR A 55 -9.75 11.71 4.45
CA THR A 55 -10.18 11.43 5.83
C THR A 55 -9.55 10.14 6.36
N THR A 56 -9.44 10.08 7.70
CA THR A 56 -8.97 8.87 8.37
C THR A 56 -9.93 7.70 8.15
N ASP A 57 -11.25 7.97 8.08
CA ASP A 57 -12.23 6.92 7.83
C ASP A 57 -12.00 6.24 6.48
N GLN A 58 -11.64 7.00 5.45
CA GLN A 58 -11.29 6.45 4.15
C GLN A 58 -10.04 5.56 4.23
N ALA A 59 -9.03 6.03 4.96
CA ALA A 59 -7.81 5.26 5.16
C ALA A 59 -8.09 3.94 5.90
N GLU A 60 -8.94 3.97 6.91
CA GLU A 60 -9.34 2.78 7.66
C GLU A 60 -10.11 1.79 6.78
N ALA A 61 -11.02 2.29 5.94
CA ALA A 61 -11.77 1.44 5.01
C ALA A 61 -10.84 0.78 4.00
N CYS A 62 -9.85 1.52 3.51
CA CYS A 62 -8.87 0.97 2.58
C CYS A 62 -8.00 -0.11 3.25
N ARG A 63 -7.59 0.12 4.49
CA ARG A 63 -6.84 -0.87 5.26
C ARG A 63 -7.63 -2.16 5.40
N ALA A 64 -8.93 -2.07 5.71
CA ALA A 64 -9.79 -3.23 5.82
C ALA A 64 -9.90 -3.99 4.50
N ALA A 65 -10.02 -3.28 3.38
CA ALA A 65 -10.07 -3.88 2.05
C ALA A 65 -8.76 -4.61 1.72
N LEU A 66 -7.62 -4.02 2.09
CA LEU A 66 -6.32 -4.67 1.89
C LEU A 66 -6.17 -5.91 2.76
N ASP A 67 -6.61 -5.86 4.01
CA ASP A 67 -6.56 -7.04 4.89
C ASP A 67 -7.34 -8.20 4.28
N GLU A 68 -8.51 -7.94 3.71
CA GLU A 68 -9.29 -8.97 3.04
C GLU A 68 -8.60 -9.47 1.78
N LEU A 69 -8.01 -8.58 0.98
CA LEU A 69 -7.26 -8.96 -0.21
C LEU A 69 -6.09 -9.88 0.14
N TRP A 70 -5.33 -9.53 1.18
CA TRP A 70 -4.15 -10.30 1.57
C TRP A 70 -4.49 -11.69 2.12
N LYS A 71 -5.71 -11.89 2.62
CA LYS A 71 -6.20 -13.20 3.05
C LYS A 71 -6.63 -14.05 1.86
N SER A 72 -6.84 -13.46 0.70
CA SER A 72 -7.30 -14.17 -0.48
C SER A 72 -6.14 -14.88 -1.18
N SER A 73 -6.47 -15.94 -1.91
CA SER A 73 -5.47 -16.66 -2.71
C SER A 73 -4.95 -15.84 -3.88
N ALA A 74 -5.67 -14.80 -4.28
CA ALA A 74 -5.26 -13.95 -5.40
C ALA A 74 -4.00 -13.13 -5.08
N ALA A 75 -3.84 -12.70 -3.81
CA ALA A 75 -2.69 -11.90 -3.40
C ALA A 75 -1.49 -12.74 -2.95
N ALA A 76 -1.73 -13.96 -2.47
CA ALA A 76 -0.71 -14.81 -1.87
C ALA A 76 0.54 -15.01 -2.75
N PRO A 77 0.42 -15.21 -4.08
CA PRO A 77 1.61 -15.42 -4.91
C PRO A 77 2.56 -14.22 -4.97
N ALA A 78 2.05 -13.01 -4.75
CA ALA A 78 2.86 -11.79 -4.82
C ALA A 78 3.48 -11.39 -3.48
N LEU A 79 2.99 -11.97 -2.38
CA LEU A 79 3.42 -11.60 -1.02
C LEU A 79 4.50 -12.55 -0.50
N LYS A 80 5.36 -12.00 0.35
CA LYS A 80 6.32 -12.75 1.13
C LYS A 80 6.31 -12.19 2.54
N GLY A 81 5.85 -13.01 3.51
CA GLY A 81 5.69 -12.57 4.89
C GLY A 81 4.40 -11.78 5.10
N ASP A 82 4.25 -11.25 6.31
CA ASP A 82 3.04 -10.55 6.71
C ASP A 82 3.15 -9.05 6.40
N PRO A 83 2.18 -8.48 5.68
CA PRO A 83 2.15 -7.03 5.46
C PRO A 83 1.97 -6.27 6.77
N GLN A 84 2.62 -5.11 6.86
CA GLN A 84 2.46 -4.20 7.98
C GLN A 84 1.83 -2.90 7.49
N THR A 85 0.89 -2.37 8.27
CA THR A 85 0.18 -1.14 7.92
C THR A 85 0.19 -0.17 9.06
N ARG A 86 0.13 1.12 8.72
CA ARG A 86 0.04 2.20 9.68
C ARG A 86 -0.65 3.39 9.02
N ILE A 87 -1.54 4.04 9.75
CA ILE A 87 -2.15 5.29 9.31
C ILE A 87 -1.44 6.43 10.02
N VAL A 88 -0.89 7.35 9.24
CA VAL A 88 -0.08 8.46 9.75
C VAL A 88 -0.58 9.78 9.21
N GLU A 89 -0.20 10.86 9.87
CA GLU A 89 -0.42 12.22 9.39
C GLU A 89 0.93 12.91 9.22
N ALA A 90 1.04 13.72 8.17
CA ALA A 90 2.21 14.58 8.03
C ALA A 90 2.07 15.73 9.02
N VAL A 91 2.93 15.77 10.02
CA VAL A 91 2.91 16.85 11.03
C VAL A 91 3.89 17.96 10.69
N GLU A 92 4.75 17.72 9.72
CA GLU A 92 5.66 18.72 9.18
C GLU A 92 6.09 18.29 7.78
N ASP A 93 6.07 19.23 6.86
CA ASP A 93 6.45 18.99 5.48
C ASP A 93 7.19 20.24 5.00
N MET A 94 8.51 20.14 4.85
CA MET A 94 9.39 21.26 4.57
C MET A 94 10.25 20.94 3.37
N GLU A 95 10.32 21.88 2.43
CA GLU A 95 11.26 21.82 1.31
C GLU A 95 12.51 22.64 1.64
N TYR A 96 13.65 22.15 1.19
CA TYR A 96 14.91 22.86 1.39
C TYR A 96 15.48 23.37 0.07
#